data_3a0624007f2b1c26d2b02b0852ca8520
#
_entry.id   3a0624007f2b1c26d2b02b0852ca8520
#
_cell.length_a   1.000
_cell.length_b   1.000
_cell.length_c   1.000
_cell.angle_alpha   90.00
_cell.angle_beta   90.00
_cell.angle_gamma   90.00
#
_symmetry.space_group_name_H-M   'P 1'
#
loop_
_entity.id
_entity.type
_entity.pdbx_description
1 polymer ?
#
loop_
_entity_poly.entity_id
_entity_poly.type
_entity_poly.pdbx_seq_one_letter_code
_entity_poly.pdbx_strand_id
1 'polypeptide(L)'
;EDAFMEVVVSPLNQSGGIALSGNGDLFFANFEKEGVIGKLALDLNHTEQVFIDLTEWVSPVGEFSSRAEGLRVDNQGRLLVADAGTGKLLRISPTAHKLEILADSYDGYRFGSVKDLAVAPNGDLFVSSPYSGTIYRIRPDIGYVGILNEDLVRVQGLAISPDGKQLVAAEPEASRVVVYDIPDDFILVDSWTLVDFSPSGVEPRGVAFDEK
;
A
#
# COMPACT_ATOMS: atom_id res chain seq x y z
N GLU A 1 -0.02 -31.94 -6.89
CA GLU A 1 0.66 -31.29 -8.03
C GLU A 1 1.82 -30.50 -7.47
N ASP A 2 3.03 -30.75 -7.99
CA ASP A 2 4.21 -30.00 -7.57
C ASP A 2 4.10 -28.59 -8.15
N ALA A 3 4.13 -27.58 -7.28
CA ALA A 3 4.17 -26.17 -7.71
C ALA A 3 5.58 -25.86 -8.23
N PHE A 4 5.66 -25.40 -9.47
CA PHE A 4 6.91 -24.90 -10.02
C PHE A 4 6.99 -23.39 -9.80
N MET A 5 8.15 -22.90 -9.32
CA MET A 5 8.45 -21.48 -9.25
C MET A 5 9.08 -21.03 -10.56
N GLU A 6 8.54 -19.98 -11.15
CA GLU A 6 9.07 -19.32 -12.34
C GLU A 6 9.45 -17.88 -12.01
N VAL A 7 10.59 -17.42 -12.53
CA VAL A 7 10.98 -16.01 -12.44
C VAL A 7 10.24 -15.24 -13.50
N VAL A 8 9.30 -14.39 -13.06
CA VAL A 8 8.42 -13.61 -13.96
C VAL A 8 9.08 -12.28 -14.35
N VAL A 9 9.80 -11.64 -13.42
CA VAL A 9 10.53 -10.37 -13.67
C VAL A 9 11.88 -10.40 -12.95
N SER A 10 12.95 -10.02 -13.64
CA SER A 10 14.30 -9.91 -13.05
C SER A 10 15.21 -9.08 -13.95
N PRO A 11 16.15 -8.25 -13.41
CA PRO A 11 16.30 -7.93 -11.99
C PRO A 11 15.39 -6.79 -11.54
N LEU A 12 14.94 -6.80 -10.31
CA LEU A 12 14.29 -5.66 -9.65
C LEU A 12 15.28 -5.00 -8.69
N ASN A 13 15.47 -3.71 -8.82
CA ASN A 13 16.24 -2.92 -7.87
C ASN A 13 15.33 -2.50 -6.72
N GLN A 14 15.59 -3.00 -5.49
CA GLN A 14 14.81 -2.67 -4.30
C GLN A 14 13.29 -2.85 -4.49
N SER A 15 12.85 -4.10 -4.65
CA SER A 15 11.44 -4.43 -4.83
C SER A 15 10.57 -3.83 -3.71
N GLY A 16 9.65 -2.96 -4.08
CA GLY A 16 8.55 -2.50 -3.24
C GLY A 16 7.34 -3.42 -3.40
N GLY A 17 6.15 -2.84 -3.34
CA GLY A 17 4.90 -3.58 -3.52
C GLY A 17 4.67 -4.09 -4.93
N ILE A 18 3.79 -5.06 -5.01
CA ILE A 18 3.21 -5.58 -6.26
C ILE A 18 1.70 -5.46 -6.21
N ALA A 19 1.05 -5.33 -7.35
CA ALA A 19 -0.40 -5.34 -7.46
C ALA A 19 -0.85 -6.02 -8.76
N LEU A 20 -1.84 -6.89 -8.65
CA LEU A 20 -2.47 -7.55 -9.79
C LEU A 20 -3.79 -6.85 -10.10
N SER A 21 -4.02 -6.51 -11.36
CA SER A 21 -5.28 -5.96 -11.82
C SER A 21 -6.27 -7.06 -12.24
N GLY A 22 -7.55 -6.71 -12.28
CA GLY A 22 -8.60 -7.66 -12.70
C GLY A 22 -8.49 -8.14 -14.14
N ASN A 23 -7.71 -7.46 -15.00
CA ASN A 23 -7.44 -7.86 -16.38
C ASN A 23 -6.12 -8.64 -16.54
N GLY A 24 -5.44 -8.98 -15.46
CA GLY A 24 -4.24 -9.81 -15.47
C GLY A 24 -2.93 -9.02 -15.65
N ASP A 25 -2.93 -7.69 -15.54
CA ASP A 25 -1.70 -6.90 -15.51
C ASP A 25 -1.09 -6.93 -14.11
N LEU A 26 0.20 -7.25 -14.02
CA LEU A 26 0.98 -7.15 -12.80
C LEU A 26 1.75 -5.83 -12.76
N PHE A 27 1.51 -5.01 -11.74
CA PHE A 27 2.29 -3.81 -11.46
C PHE A 27 3.32 -4.10 -10.37
N PHE A 28 4.51 -3.51 -10.51
CA PHE A 28 5.59 -3.67 -9.54
C PHE A 28 6.40 -2.38 -9.37
N ALA A 29 6.73 -2.08 -8.13
CA ALA A 29 7.41 -0.85 -7.76
C ALA A 29 8.92 -0.93 -8.03
N ASN A 30 9.51 0.23 -8.30
CA ASN A 30 10.95 0.45 -8.47
C ASN A 30 11.59 -0.38 -9.59
N PHE A 31 10.87 -0.46 -10.73
CA PHE A 31 11.38 -1.05 -11.95
C PHE A 31 12.47 -0.16 -12.54
N GLU A 32 13.62 -0.74 -12.92
CA GLU A 32 14.81 -0.05 -13.41
C GLU A 32 15.47 0.91 -12.41
N LYS A 33 14.70 1.79 -11.78
CA LYS A 33 15.14 2.76 -10.75
C LYS A 33 14.03 3.08 -9.75
N GLU A 34 14.39 3.72 -8.63
CA GLU A 34 13.42 4.22 -7.66
C GLU A 34 12.42 5.18 -8.31
N GLY A 35 11.15 5.09 -7.92
CA GLY A 35 10.07 5.92 -8.42
C GLY A 35 9.47 5.48 -9.75
N VAL A 36 10.07 4.51 -10.45
CA VAL A 36 9.49 3.93 -11.67
C VAL A 36 8.59 2.74 -11.32
N ILE A 37 7.38 2.73 -11.83
CA ILE A 37 6.48 1.58 -11.73
C ILE A 37 6.51 0.84 -13.06
N GLY A 38 6.82 -0.45 -12.99
CA GLY A 38 6.74 -1.37 -14.11
C GLY A 38 5.37 -2.02 -14.21
N LYS A 39 5.06 -2.47 -15.40
CA LYS A 39 3.86 -3.24 -15.74
C LYS A 39 4.25 -4.45 -16.57
N LEU A 40 3.68 -5.60 -16.24
CA LEU A 40 3.81 -6.84 -16.98
C LEU A 40 2.42 -7.36 -17.29
N ALA A 41 2.11 -7.62 -18.56
CA ALA A 41 0.93 -8.39 -18.92
C ALA A 41 1.20 -9.88 -18.68
N LEU A 42 0.38 -10.54 -17.85
CA LEU A 42 0.47 -11.98 -17.61
C LEU A 42 -0.19 -12.76 -18.77
N ASP A 43 0.22 -12.40 -19.99
CA ASP A 43 -0.11 -13.12 -21.22
C ASP A 43 1.06 -14.05 -21.63
N LEU A 44 0.92 -14.72 -22.78
CA LEU A 44 1.93 -15.66 -23.26
C LEU A 44 3.31 -15.04 -23.57
N ASN A 45 3.40 -13.72 -23.66
CA ASN A 45 4.63 -13.04 -24.06
C ASN A 45 5.40 -12.45 -22.85
N HIS A 46 4.75 -12.30 -21.68
CA HIS A 46 5.33 -11.77 -20.44
C HIS A 46 6.24 -10.54 -20.67
N THR A 47 5.70 -9.55 -21.42
CA THR A 47 6.49 -8.37 -21.77
C THR A 47 6.38 -7.32 -20.67
N GLU A 48 7.50 -6.99 -20.07
CA GLU A 48 7.63 -5.92 -19.08
C GLU A 48 7.84 -4.57 -19.78
N GLN A 49 7.26 -3.53 -19.20
CA GLN A 49 7.42 -2.16 -19.68
C GLN A 49 7.28 -1.16 -18.54
N VAL A 50 7.84 0.02 -18.72
CA VAL A 50 7.58 1.15 -17.82
C VAL A 50 6.10 1.51 -17.93
N PHE A 51 5.40 1.51 -16.79
CA PHE A 51 4.04 2.02 -16.70
C PHE A 51 4.03 3.54 -16.47
N ILE A 52 4.81 4.01 -15.50
CA ILE A 52 4.97 5.43 -15.19
C ILE A 52 6.27 5.69 -14.42
N ASP A 53 6.92 6.80 -14.72
CA ASP A 53 8.00 7.36 -13.89
C ASP A 53 7.42 8.45 -12.99
N LEU A 54 7.23 8.14 -11.71
CA LEU A 54 6.65 9.07 -10.74
C LEU A 54 7.52 10.32 -10.55
N THR A 55 8.82 10.24 -10.80
CA THR A 55 9.73 11.39 -10.63
C THR A 55 9.47 12.50 -11.65
N GLU A 56 8.80 12.19 -12.75
CA GLU A 56 8.36 13.16 -13.76
C GLU A 56 7.02 13.82 -13.41
N TRP A 57 6.22 13.19 -12.53
CA TRP A 57 4.86 13.62 -12.21
C TRP A 57 4.73 14.23 -10.82
N VAL A 58 5.58 13.82 -9.89
CA VAL A 58 5.49 14.19 -8.48
C VAL A 58 6.70 15.03 -8.08
N SER A 59 6.44 16.26 -7.66
CA SER A 59 7.51 17.13 -7.15
C SER A 59 8.16 16.56 -5.91
N PRO A 60 9.49 16.58 -5.81
CA PRO A 60 10.22 16.17 -4.61
C PRO A 60 9.78 16.95 -3.36
N VAL A 61 9.99 16.35 -2.19
CA VAL A 61 9.78 16.98 -0.89
C VAL A 61 11.11 17.12 -0.19
N GLY A 62 11.68 18.32 -0.18
CA GLY A 62 13.07 18.54 0.23
C GLY A 62 14.03 17.77 -0.69
N GLU A 63 14.83 16.89 -0.12
CA GLU A 63 15.78 16.04 -0.85
C GLU A 63 15.17 14.69 -1.29
N PHE A 64 13.92 14.42 -0.94
CA PHE A 64 13.27 13.12 -1.19
C PHE A 64 12.48 13.15 -2.50
N SER A 65 12.86 12.29 -3.42
CA SER A 65 12.12 11.99 -4.65
C SER A 65 11.13 10.84 -4.42
N SER A 66 10.20 10.65 -5.37
CA SER A 66 9.24 9.55 -5.32
C SER A 66 9.92 8.19 -5.22
N ARG A 67 9.42 7.36 -4.31
CA ARG A 67 9.78 5.95 -4.13
C ARG A 67 8.51 5.16 -3.81
N ALA A 68 8.01 4.44 -4.78
CA ALA A 68 6.83 3.61 -4.60
C ALA A 68 7.12 2.43 -3.65
N GLU A 69 6.23 2.17 -2.70
CA GLU A 69 6.31 1.03 -1.79
C GLU A 69 5.04 0.17 -1.92
N GLY A 70 3.94 0.52 -1.28
CA GLY A 70 2.68 -0.21 -1.41
C GLY A 70 1.98 0.09 -2.74
N LEU A 71 1.47 -0.95 -3.39
CA LEU A 71 0.67 -0.85 -4.61
C LEU A 71 -0.64 -1.61 -4.43
N ARG A 72 -1.75 -1.04 -4.91
CA ARG A 72 -3.04 -1.73 -5.04
C ARG A 72 -3.74 -1.27 -6.31
N VAL A 73 -4.57 -2.13 -6.89
CA VAL A 73 -5.46 -1.75 -7.98
C VAL A 73 -6.89 -1.68 -7.43
N ASP A 74 -7.58 -0.57 -7.68
CA ASP A 74 -8.97 -0.42 -7.26
C ASP A 74 -9.96 -1.08 -8.25
N ASN A 75 -11.24 -1.09 -7.88
CA ASN A 75 -12.31 -1.69 -8.68
C ASN A 75 -12.57 -1.00 -10.03
N GLN A 76 -11.94 0.16 -10.28
CA GLN A 76 -11.97 0.87 -11.57
C GLN A 76 -10.69 0.65 -12.39
N GLY A 77 -9.81 -0.23 -11.95
CA GLY A 77 -8.54 -0.53 -12.59
C GLY A 77 -7.49 0.57 -12.43
N ARG A 78 -7.68 1.53 -11.52
CA ARG A 78 -6.70 2.59 -11.24
C ARG A 78 -5.67 2.07 -10.25
N LEU A 79 -4.41 2.41 -10.48
CA LEU A 79 -3.32 2.06 -9.57
C LEU A 79 -3.24 3.07 -8.41
N LEU A 80 -3.29 2.56 -7.21
CA LEU A 80 -3.06 3.30 -5.97
C LEU A 80 -1.64 3.03 -5.49
N VAL A 81 -0.94 4.08 -5.09
CA VAL A 81 0.49 4.03 -4.73
C VAL A 81 0.73 4.72 -3.40
N ALA A 82 1.33 4.00 -2.46
CA ALA A 82 1.97 4.59 -1.29
C ALA A 82 3.38 5.05 -1.70
N ASP A 83 3.55 6.36 -1.91
CA ASP A 83 4.83 6.96 -2.26
C ASP A 83 5.61 7.32 -0.98
N ALA A 84 6.45 6.40 -0.55
CA ALA A 84 7.24 6.55 0.67
C ALA A 84 8.25 7.70 0.60
N GLY A 85 8.72 8.02 -0.61
CA GLY A 85 9.71 9.08 -0.79
C GLY A 85 9.14 10.46 -0.51
N THR A 86 7.95 10.76 -1.01
CA THR A 86 7.33 12.08 -0.84
C THR A 86 6.20 12.11 0.19
N GLY A 87 5.88 10.96 0.81
CA GLY A 87 4.83 10.85 1.81
C GLY A 87 3.42 11.07 1.23
N LYS A 88 3.19 10.65 -0.01
CA LYS A 88 1.91 10.88 -0.71
C LYS A 88 1.19 9.58 -0.99
N LEU A 89 -0.13 9.62 -0.92
CA LEU A 89 -1.00 8.60 -1.49
C LEU A 89 -1.44 9.07 -2.87
N LEU A 90 -1.08 8.31 -3.89
CA LEU A 90 -1.33 8.65 -5.29
C LEU A 90 -2.37 7.72 -5.90
N ARG A 91 -3.10 8.22 -6.91
CA ARG A 91 -3.99 7.46 -7.77
C ARG A 91 -3.67 7.73 -9.23
N ILE A 92 -3.43 6.67 -9.99
CA ILE A 92 -3.00 6.74 -11.38
C ILE A 92 -4.04 6.06 -12.25
N SER A 93 -4.43 6.72 -13.34
CA SER A 93 -5.38 6.15 -14.30
C SER A 93 -4.82 4.86 -14.94
N PRO A 94 -5.69 3.95 -15.42
CA PRO A 94 -5.25 2.68 -16.02
C PRO A 94 -4.29 2.82 -17.21
N THR A 95 -4.29 4.00 -17.83
CA THR A 95 -3.45 4.33 -19.00
C THR A 95 -2.26 5.24 -18.66
N ALA A 96 -2.00 5.51 -17.37
CA ALA A 96 -0.95 6.40 -16.88
C ALA A 96 -1.02 7.86 -17.41
N HIS A 97 -2.16 8.32 -17.93
CA HIS A 97 -2.31 9.68 -18.45
C HIS A 97 -2.81 10.70 -17.41
N LYS A 98 -3.17 10.24 -16.23
CA LYS A 98 -3.64 11.09 -15.13
C LYS A 98 -3.11 10.54 -13.82
N LEU A 99 -2.53 11.45 -13.02
CA LEU A 99 -2.10 11.20 -11.64
C LEU A 99 -2.81 12.20 -10.74
N GLU A 100 -3.32 11.71 -9.61
CA GLU A 100 -3.97 12.50 -8.57
C GLU A 100 -3.28 12.23 -7.23
N ILE A 101 -3.05 13.28 -6.46
CA ILE A 101 -2.65 13.15 -5.05
C ILE A 101 -3.95 13.06 -4.24
N LEU A 102 -4.19 11.92 -3.61
CA LEU A 102 -5.39 11.69 -2.80
C LEU A 102 -5.24 12.25 -1.39
N ALA A 103 -4.04 12.15 -0.82
CA ALA A 103 -3.69 12.70 0.47
C ALA A 103 -2.16 12.78 0.61
N ASP A 104 -1.67 13.72 1.41
CA ASP A 104 -0.27 13.88 1.76
C ASP A 104 -0.06 14.42 3.19
N SER A 105 -1.17 14.72 3.88
CA SER A 105 -1.15 15.39 5.18
C SER A 105 -2.44 15.14 5.97
N TYR A 106 -2.34 15.31 7.28
CA TYR A 106 -3.44 15.34 8.21
C TYR A 106 -3.26 16.53 9.16
N ASP A 107 -4.32 17.33 9.35
CA ASP A 107 -4.34 18.53 10.21
C ASP A 107 -3.15 19.48 9.96
N GLY A 108 -2.76 19.65 8.69
CA GLY A 108 -1.64 20.50 8.28
C GLY A 108 -0.24 19.88 8.41
N TYR A 109 -0.13 18.68 8.98
CA TYR A 109 1.13 17.95 9.12
C TYR A 109 1.26 16.89 8.02
N ARG A 110 2.40 16.86 7.34
CA ARG A 110 2.67 15.86 6.29
C ARG A 110 2.77 14.45 6.91
N PHE A 111 2.37 13.44 6.14
CA PHE A 111 2.50 12.03 6.57
C PHE A 111 3.95 11.59 6.81
N GLY A 112 4.93 12.33 6.30
CA GLY A 112 6.33 11.96 6.35
C GLY A 112 6.65 10.87 5.34
N SER A 113 6.47 9.63 5.70
CA SER A 113 6.63 8.47 4.80
C SER A 113 5.43 7.55 4.95
N VAL A 114 4.94 7.04 3.84
CA VAL A 114 3.88 6.02 3.79
C VAL A 114 4.45 4.70 3.26
N LYS A 115 3.96 3.55 3.74
CA LYS A 115 4.58 2.26 3.43
C LYS A 115 3.67 1.31 2.65
N ASP A 116 2.48 1.07 3.12
CA ASP A 116 1.51 0.19 2.48
C ASP A 116 0.12 0.79 2.53
N LEU A 117 -0.79 0.24 1.74
CA LEU A 117 -2.18 0.66 1.70
C LEU A 117 -3.11 -0.55 1.54
N ALA A 118 -4.32 -0.41 2.07
CA ALA A 118 -5.42 -1.34 1.83
C ALA A 118 -6.64 -0.58 1.32
N VAL A 119 -7.44 -1.24 0.47
CA VAL A 119 -8.62 -0.68 -0.18
C VAL A 119 -9.85 -1.43 0.30
N ALA A 120 -10.74 -0.74 1.00
CA ALA A 120 -12.00 -1.31 1.44
C ALA A 120 -13.01 -1.41 0.28
N PRO A 121 -13.99 -2.35 0.35
CA PRO A 121 -15.02 -2.48 -0.67
C PRO A 121 -15.86 -1.22 -0.90
N ASN A 122 -16.02 -0.38 0.13
CA ASN A 122 -16.72 0.91 0.05
C ASN A 122 -15.87 2.04 -0.56
N GLY A 123 -14.60 1.78 -0.91
CA GLY A 123 -13.68 2.74 -1.47
C GLY A 123 -12.84 3.52 -0.46
N ASP A 124 -13.00 3.27 0.84
CA ASP A 124 -12.12 3.82 1.86
C ASP A 124 -10.71 3.24 1.70
N LEU A 125 -9.71 4.05 1.98
CA LEU A 125 -8.31 3.67 1.90
C LEU A 125 -7.69 3.75 3.29
N PHE A 126 -6.88 2.75 3.62
CA PHE A 126 -6.08 2.74 4.84
C PHE A 126 -4.60 2.78 4.45
N VAL A 127 -3.83 3.66 5.07
CA VAL A 127 -2.42 3.87 4.72
C VAL A 127 -1.57 3.83 5.97
N SER A 128 -0.53 3.02 5.97
CA SER A 128 0.44 2.95 7.07
C SER A 128 1.55 3.97 6.92
N SER A 129 1.89 4.63 8.03
CA SER A 129 3.03 5.53 8.17
C SER A 129 3.95 5.02 9.28
N PRO A 130 5.05 4.31 8.94
CA PRO A 130 5.87 3.61 9.93
C PRO A 130 6.57 4.53 10.93
N TYR A 131 7.00 5.71 10.50
CA TYR A 131 7.77 6.61 11.36
C TYR A 131 6.92 7.34 12.40
N SER A 132 5.65 7.61 12.07
CA SER A 132 4.70 8.18 13.02
C SER A 132 3.93 7.10 13.81
N GLY A 133 4.06 5.82 13.44
CA GLY A 133 3.27 4.74 14.04
C GLY A 133 1.77 4.85 13.77
N THR A 134 1.40 5.46 12.63
CA THR A 134 0.01 5.85 12.36
C THR A 134 -0.58 5.04 11.21
N ILE A 135 -1.84 4.68 11.35
CA ILE A 135 -2.68 4.27 10.23
C ILE A 135 -3.69 5.39 9.96
N TYR A 136 -3.66 5.93 8.76
CA TYR A 136 -4.65 6.89 8.29
C TYR A 136 -5.79 6.20 7.57
N ARG A 137 -7.03 6.67 7.78
CA ARG A 137 -8.20 6.36 6.97
C ARG A 137 -8.50 7.54 6.06
N ILE A 138 -8.61 7.29 4.76
CA ILE A 138 -8.82 8.29 3.74
C ILE A 138 -10.09 7.94 2.97
N ARG A 139 -10.96 8.92 2.77
CA ARG A 139 -12.18 8.82 1.94
C ARG A 139 -12.05 9.81 0.78
N PRO A 140 -11.57 9.35 -0.37
CA PRO A 140 -11.27 10.25 -1.50
C PRO A 140 -12.50 10.93 -2.09
N ASP A 141 -13.68 10.30 -1.96
CA ASP A 141 -14.97 10.81 -2.47
C ASP A 141 -15.41 12.12 -1.81
N ILE A 142 -15.04 12.31 -0.54
CA ILE A 142 -15.40 13.50 0.26
C ILE A 142 -14.17 14.29 0.73
N GLY A 143 -12.97 13.92 0.29
CA GLY A 143 -11.73 14.60 0.69
C GLY A 143 -11.41 14.46 2.19
N TYR A 144 -11.88 13.40 2.86
CA TYR A 144 -11.65 13.19 4.28
C TYR A 144 -10.35 12.43 4.52
N VAL A 145 -9.58 12.89 5.52
CA VAL A 145 -8.42 12.18 6.09
C VAL A 145 -8.60 12.15 7.61
N GLY A 146 -8.43 10.99 8.21
CA GLY A 146 -8.49 10.81 9.66
C GLY A 146 -7.50 9.78 10.15
N ILE A 147 -7.22 9.76 11.44
CA ILE A 147 -6.39 8.76 12.10
C ILE A 147 -7.27 7.59 12.51
N LEU A 148 -6.89 6.37 12.15
CA LEU A 148 -7.46 5.13 12.68
C LEU A 148 -6.78 4.75 13.99
N ASN A 149 -5.44 4.78 14.02
CA ASN A 149 -4.61 4.52 15.18
C ASN A 149 -3.26 5.22 15.02
N GLU A 150 -2.64 5.68 16.12
CA GLU A 150 -1.36 6.40 16.12
C GLU A 150 -0.32 5.86 17.13
N ASP A 151 -0.62 4.73 17.79
CA ASP A 151 0.23 4.15 18.85
C ASP A 151 0.99 2.90 18.39
N LEU A 152 1.21 2.74 17.08
CA LEU A 152 1.85 1.55 16.53
C LEU A 152 3.37 1.67 16.44
N VAL A 153 4.05 0.56 16.62
CA VAL A 153 5.50 0.50 16.50
C VAL A 153 5.88 0.08 15.08
N ARG A 154 6.24 1.07 14.24
CA ARG A 154 6.74 0.82 12.87
C ARG A 154 5.79 0.00 12.00
N VAL A 155 4.50 0.31 12.06
CA VAL A 155 3.49 -0.35 11.22
C VAL A 155 3.89 -0.39 9.75
N GLN A 156 3.75 -1.55 9.11
CA GLN A 156 4.11 -1.73 7.70
C GLN A 156 2.92 -2.26 6.89
N GLY A 157 2.85 -3.58 6.68
CA GLY A 157 1.83 -4.19 5.82
C GLY A 157 0.42 -4.02 6.37
N LEU A 158 -0.51 -3.75 5.46
CA LEU A 158 -1.95 -3.62 5.72
C LEU A 158 -2.73 -4.54 4.80
N ALA A 159 -3.75 -5.19 5.35
CA ALA A 159 -4.77 -5.89 4.57
C ALA A 159 -6.15 -5.66 5.17
N ILE A 160 -7.16 -5.54 4.32
CA ILE A 160 -8.56 -5.44 4.74
C ILE A 160 -9.30 -6.72 4.39
N SER A 161 -10.22 -7.13 5.27
CA SER A 161 -11.07 -8.30 5.02
C SER A 161 -11.97 -8.09 3.80
N PRO A 162 -12.37 -9.16 3.08
CA PRO A 162 -13.23 -9.04 1.91
C PRO A 162 -14.57 -8.35 2.18
N ASP A 163 -15.09 -8.43 3.40
CA ASP A 163 -16.31 -7.74 3.81
C ASP A 163 -16.07 -6.29 4.27
N GLY A 164 -14.81 -5.85 4.31
CA GLY A 164 -14.42 -4.50 4.70
C GLY A 164 -14.52 -4.18 6.18
N LYS A 165 -14.78 -5.17 7.04
CA LYS A 165 -15.04 -4.94 8.46
C LYS A 165 -13.82 -5.03 9.36
N GLN A 166 -12.75 -5.68 8.88
CA GLN A 166 -11.53 -5.84 9.64
C GLN A 166 -10.32 -5.39 8.83
N LEU A 167 -9.45 -4.62 9.47
CA LEU A 167 -8.13 -4.27 8.97
C LEU A 167 -7.08 -5.01 9.80
N VAL A 168 -6.14 -5.64 9.13
CA VAL A 168 -4.99 -6.30 9.76
C VAL A 168 -3.75 -5.48 9.48
N ALA A 169 -2.93 -5.26 10.51
CA ALA A 169 -1.69 -4.49 10.42
C ALA A 169 -0.51 -5.28 11.00
N ALA A 170 0.59 -5.28 10.27
CA ALA A 170 1.85 -5.86 10.74
C ALA A 170 2.71 -4.82 11.44
N GLU A 171 3.19 -5.13 12.65
CA GLU A 171 4.14 -4.35 13.43
C GLU A 171 5.45 -5.15 13.60
N PRO A 172 6.40 -5.04 12.67
CA PRO A 172 7.63 -5.83 12.69
C PRO A 172 8.44 -5.68 13.97
N GLU A 173 8.69 -4.42 14.40
CA GLU A 173 9.50 -4.14 15.58
C GLU A 173 8.80 -4.50 16.91
N ALA A 174 7.47 -4.61 16.89
CA ALA A 174 6.70 -5.17 18.01
C ALA A 174 6.48 -6.69 17.87
N SER A 175 6.97 -7.31 16.81
CA SER A 175 6.83 -8.75 16.52
C SER A 175 5.39 -9.24 16.63
N ARG A 176 4.42 -8.49 16.11
CA ARG A 176 3.00 -8.83 16.21
C ARG A 176 2.20 -8.43 14.97
N VAL A 177 1.03 -9.03 14.87
CA VAL A 177 -0.04 -8.64 13.94
C VAL A 177 -1.25 -8.21 14.76
N VAL A 178 -1.78 -7.04 14.44
CA VAL A 178 -2.95 -6.44 15.11
C VAL A 178 -4.14 -6.41 14.17
N VAL A 179 -5.33 -6.66 14.71
CA VAL A 179 -6.61 -6.53 14.00
C VAL A 179 -7.37 -5.33 14.54
N TYR A 180 -8.02 -4.62 13.67
CA TYR A 180 -8.93 -3.51 13.95
C TYR A 180 -10.30 -3.85 13.40
N ASP A 181 -11.36 -3.71 14.22
CA ASP A 181 -12.71 -3.64 13.70
C ASP A 181 -12.95 -2.26 13.09
N ILE A 182 -13.43 -2.23 11.85
CA ILE A 182 -13.64 -0.98 11.11
C ILE A 182 -15.11 -0.57 11.28
N PRO A 183 -15.40 0.48 12.08
CA PRO A 183 -16.75 0.94 12.26
C PRO A 183 -17.26 1.70 11.03
N ASP A 184 -18.56 1.61 10.78
CA ASP A 184 -19.23 2.40 9.76
C ASP A 184 -19.23 3.89 10.13
N ASP A 185 -19.29 4.17 11.43
CA ASP A 185 -19.15 5.49 12.01
C ASP A 185 -17.72 5.74 12.49
N PHE A 186 -17.10 6.73 12.51
CA PHE A 186 -15.70 7.03 12.82
C PHE A 186 -15.39 7.12 14.34
N ILE A 187 -16.20 6.55 15.24
CA ILE A 187 -16.20 6.96 16.65
C ILE A 187 -15.29 6.14 17.55
N LEU A 188 -15.18 4.83 17.35
CA LEU A 188 -14.28 3.98 18.14
C LEU A 188 -13.84 2.78 17.32
N VAL A 189 -12.56 2.47 17.38
CA VAL A 189 -11.97 1.32 16.71
C VAL A 189 -11.48 0.36 17.79
N ASP A 190 -12.14 -0.78 17.90
CA ASP A 190 -11.64 -1.86 18.73
C ASP A 190 -10.47 -2.55 18.05
N SER A 191 -9.46 -2.92 18.83
CA SER A 191 -8.29 -3.62 18.30
C SER A 191 -7.76 -4.64 19.28
N TRP A 192 -7.14 -5.70 18.75
CA TRP A 192 -6.46 -6.72 19.53
C TRP A 192 -5.28 -7.31 18.78
N THR A 193 -4.35 -7.91 19.51
CA THR A 193 -3.27 -8.68 18.92
C THR A 193 -3.81 -10.01 18.41
N LEU A 194 -3.72 -10.23 17.08
CA LEU A 194 -4.11 -11.48 16.44
C LEU A 194 -3.04 -12.57 16.67
N VAL A 195 -1.78 -12.19 16.44
CA VAL A 195 -0.64 -13.10 16.62
C VAL A 195 0.50 -12.32 17.26
N ASP A 196 1.10 -12.92 18.29
CA ASP A 196 2.32 -12.44 18.95
C ASP A 196 3.48 -13.36 18.58
N PHE A 197 4.46 -12.82 17.87
CA PHE A 197 5.68 -13.51 17.46
C PHE A 197 6.89 -13.21 18.37
N SER A 198 6.71 -12.40 19.43
CA SER A 198 7.80 -11.99 20.32
C SER A 198 8.60 -13.18 20.89
N PRO A 199 8.00 -14.35 21.19
CA PRO A 199 8.76 -15.51 21.65
C PRO A 199 9.71 -16.10 20.58
N SER A 200 9.42 -15.89 19.29
CA SER A 200 10.24 -16.42 18.18
C SER A 200 11.13 -15.35 17.53
N GLY A 201 10.95 -14.07 17.86
CA GLY A 201 11.68 -12.95 17.27
C GLY A 201 11.38 -12.74 15.78
N VAL A 202 10.25 -13.22 15.27
CA VAL A 202 9.83 -13.02 13.89
C VAL A 202 9.27 -11.60 13.73
N GLU A 203 9.72 -10.93 12.67
CA GLU A 203 9.24 -9.60 12.28
C GLU A 203 8.25 -9.73 11.09
N PRO A 204 6.93 -9.73 11.33
CA PRO A 204 5.95 -9.77 10.25
C PRO A 204 5.97 -8.46 9.44
N ARG A 205 5.99 -8.52 8.11
CA ARG A 205 6.04 -7.33 7.26
C ARG A 205 4.85 -7.20 6.33
N GLY A 206 4.49 -8.27 5.65
CA GLY A 206 3.34 -8.33 4.76
C GLY A 206 2.21 -9.15 5.36
N VAL A 207 0.97 -8.75 5.09
CA VAL A 207 -0.25 -9.45 5.47
C VAL A 207 -1.22 -9.48 4.30
N ALA A 208 -2.05 -10.51 4.22
CA ALA A 208 -3.10 -10.65 3.22
C ALA A 208 -4.25 -11.50 3.77
N PHE A 209 -5.46 -11.23 3.29
CA PHE A 209 -6.59 -12.14 3.45
C PHE A 209 -6.69 -13.06 2.22
N ASP A 210 -7.16 -14.27 2.43
CA ASP A 210 -7.63 -15.13 1.34
C ASP A 210 -9.13 -14.88 1.09
N GLU A 211 -9.66 -15.45 0.01
CA GLU A 211 -11.07 -15.30 -0.39
C GLU A 211 -12.00 -16.33 0.28
N LYS A 212 -11.53 -17.10 1.27
CA LYS A 212 -12.28 -18.21 1.87
C LYS A 212 -12.85 -17.84 3.23
#